data_46a522e530f027892cd98aeef65a03c8
#
_entry.id   46a522e530f027892cd98aeef65a03c8
#
_cell.length_a   1.000
_cell.length_b   1.000
_cell.length_c   1.000
_cell.angle_alpha   90.00
_cell.angle_beta   90.00
_cell.angle_gamma   90.00
#
_symmetry.space_group_name_H-M   'P 1'
#
loop_
_entity.id
_entity.type
_entity.pdbx_description
1 polymer ?
#
loop_
_entity_poly.entity_id
_entity_poly.type
_entity_poly.pdbx_seq_one_letter_code
_entity_poly.pdbx_strand_id
1 'polypeptide(L)'
;MLTTLIAFLIVLGILIFIHELGHFLAARHVGVRVEAFSIGFPPTLWGKKIGDTEYRISWIPVGGYVKLFGQNVDDEDIDDPTNYASKTIFQRLYILTAGPLMNLLFALIFMPLVFWIGMDTPAYLDNSPRIKDVQAGSYSQQLGIQANDQIIAVNGIFVKTWKELHNAIGRISPSETLIFDIDRGGNSIYVQGSVIEMHRSGSMGWSAYIPPVVGGFSSVSPAQRAGIEVGDKITKINELVIRDWSDISHSVQKIMKDGSKISGSTVTVEVERNAEVEFVEVTPFLETNSQRWLLGMSMSKKFSSHSIGESLTLGISRLWIITKATFSFLGQMFKGEGSMDDLGGPVKIGMVIGDAVRSGISDLFFLMAFISLQLGIFNLLPIPALDGGHILMLLLEKIKGSPLSIAIRERTQMIGFSVLICLMIFVTWNDLVSLM
;
A
#
# COMPACT_ATOMS: atom_id res chain seq x y z
N MET A 1 -21.49 5.80 -0.34
CA MET A 1 -20.80 7.02 -0.83
C MET A 1 -20.55 8.03 0.29
N LEU A 2 -21.57 8.50 1.05
CA LEU A 2 -21.36 9.50 2.12
C LEU A 2 -20.37 9.02 3.21
N THR A 3 -20.52 7.79 3.70
CA THR A 3 -19.61 7.19 4.68
C THR A 3 -18.16 7.09 4.18
N THR A 4 -17.97 6.76 2.91
CA THR A 4 -16.64 6.72 2.26
C THR A 4 -16.01 8.11 2.20
N LEU A 5 -16.80 9.13 1.84
CA LEU A 5 -16.32 10.51 1.78
C LEU A 5 -15.93 11.01 3.18
N ILE A 6 -16.77 10.76 4.19
CA ILE A 6 -16.48 11.15 5.58
C ILE A 6 -15.21 10.45 6.07
N ALA A 7 -15.08 9.15 5.82
CA ALA A 7 -13.90 8.38 6.21
C ALA A 7 -12.63 8.91 5.52
N PHE A 8 -12.71 9.21 4.20
CA PHE A 8 -11.61 9.81 3.46
C PHE A 8 -11.15 11.13 4.08
N LEU A 9 -12.09 12.03 4.40
CA LEU A 9 -11.78 13.32 4.99
C LEU A 9 -11.17 13.19 6.39
N ILE A 10 -11.67 12.25 7.22
CA ILE A 10 -11.12 11.99 8.56
C ILE A 10 -9.71 11.42 8.46
N VAL A 11 -9.50 10.39 7.66
CA VAL A 11 -8.19 9.75 7.50
C VAL A 11 -7.16 10.75 6.97
N LEU A 12 -7.49 11.44 5.89
CA LEU A 12 -6.59 12.43 5.30
C LEU A 12 -6.32 13.59 6.28
N GLY A 13 -7.37 14.08 6.97
CA GLY A 13 -7.24 15.13 7.98
C GLY A 13 -6.30 14.74 9.12
N ILE A 14 -6.37 13.49 9.63
CA ILE A 14 -5.46 12.99 10.67
C ILE A 14 -4.02 12.96 10.15
N LEU A 15 -3.78 12.44 8.95
CA LEU A 15 -2.44 12.29 8.40
C LEU A 15 -1.79 13.64 8.10
N ILE A 16 -2.57 14.61 7.61
CA ILE A 16 -2.13 15.98 7.39
C ILE A 16 -1.86 16.68 8.75
N PHE A 17 -2.77 16.53 9.71
CA PHE A 17 -2.55 17.07 11.05
C PHE A 17 -1.23 16.62 11.66
N ILE A 18 -0.90 15.33 11.54
CA ILE A 18 0.37 14.76 12.04
C ILE A 18 1.56 15.37 11.34
N HIS A 19 1.48 15.54 10.02
CA HIS A 19 2.50 16.20 9.23
C HIS A 19 2.74 17.64 9.68
N GLU A 20 1.69 18.46 9.71
CA GLU A 20 1.75 19.87 10.12
C GLU A 20 2.20 20.03 11.58
N LEU A 21 1.79 19.07 12.45
CA LEU A 21 2.23 19.03 13.84
C LEU A 21 3.75 18.89 13.95
N GLY A 22 4.38 18.13 13.03
CA GLY A 22 5.84 18.02 12.95
C GLY A 22 6.50 19.39 12.76
N HIS A 23 6.09 20.13 11.75
CA HIS A 23 6.59 21.49 11.47
C HIS A 23 6.33 22.44 12.64
N PHE A 24 5.14 22.39 13.20
CA PHE A 24 4.73 23.21 14.32
C PHE A 24 5.61 23.00 15.56
N LEU A 25 5.79 21.73 15.95
CA LEU A 25 6.62 21.38 17.12
C LEU A 25 8.09 21.77 16.91
N ALA A 26 8.63 21.51 15.74
CA ALA A 26 10.00 21.86 15.40
C ALA A 26 10.21 23.38 15.38
N ALA A 27 9.30 24.14 14.78
CA ALA A 27 9.36 25.59 14.75
C ALA A 27 9.36 26.18 16.16
N ARG A 28 8.45 25.73 17.03
CA ARG A 28 8.41 26.16 18.43
C ARG A 28 9.65 25.76 19.22
N HIS A 29 10.20 24.56 18.96
CA HIS A 29 11.40 24.08 19.64
C HIS A 29 12.61 24.99 19.35
N VAL A 30 12.77 25.49 18.13
CA VAL A 30 13.86 26.41 17.77
C VAL A 30 13.53 27.89 17.97
N GLY A 31 12.36 28.18 18.59
CA GLY A 31 11.94 29.53 18.91
C GLY A 31 11.49 30.36 17.70
N VAL A 32 10.86 29.72 16.70
CA VAL A 32 10.17 30.43 15.62
C VAL A 32 8.72 30.66 16.04
N ARG A 33 8.23 31.88 15.86
CA ARG A 33 6.83 32.23 16.12
C ARG A 33 5.94 31.63 15.06
N VAL A 34 4.93 30.85 15.48
CA VAL A 34 3.93 30.29 14.59
C VAL A 34 2.70 31.19 14.59
N GLU A 35 2.34 31.77 13.46
CA GLU A 35 1.22 32.68 13.32
C GLU A 35 -0.10 31.92 13.15
N ALA A 36 -0.11 30.86 12.34
CA ALA A 36 -1.29 30.04 12.14
C ALA A 36 -0.94 28.55 12.02
N PHE A 37 -1.83 27.73 12.56
CA PHE A 37 -1.85 26.28 12.40
C PHE A 37 -3.23 25.89 11.86
N SER A 38 -3.31 25.45 10.63
CA SER A 38 -4.60 25.19 9.96
C SER A 38 -4.70 23.75 9.45
N ILE A 39 -5.83 23.10 9.76
CA ILE A 39 -6.30 21.90 9.07
C ILE A 39 -7.22 22.36 7.94
N GLY A 40 -6.84 22.08 6.70
CA GLY A 40 -7.51 22.57 5.50
C GLY A 40 -6.98 23.91 5.00
N PHE A 41 -7.37 24.26 3.75
CA PHE A 41 -7.05 25.53 3.12
C PHE A 41 -8.22 26.52 3.19
N PRO A 42 -7.94 27.83 3.16
CA PRO A 42 -8.97 28.89 3.22
C PRO A 42 -10.13 28.68 2.23
N PRO A 43 -11.32 29.22 2.55
CA PRO A 43 -11.62 30.13 3.67
C PRO A 43 -11.73 29.43 5.02
N THR A 44 -11.43 30.15 6.11
CA THR A 44 -11.50 29.63 7.47
C THR A 44 -12.95 29.40 7.89
N LEU A 45 -13.26 28.17 8.34
CA LEU A 45 -14.56 27.81 8.91
C LEU A 45 -14.66 28.20 10.38
N TRP A 46 -13.60 27.89 11.14
CA TRP A 46 -13.50 28.19 12.55
C TRP A 46 -12.04 28.46 12.92
N GLY A 47 -11.81 29.40 13.81
CA GLY A 47 -10.46 29.72 14.31
C GLY A 47 -10.49 30.27 15.72
N LYS A 48 -9.41 29.95 16.47
CA LYS A 48 -9.19 30.46 17.83
C LYS A 48 -7.73 30.81 18.02
N LYS A 49 -7.45 32.03 18.44
CA LYS A 49 -6.09 32.48 18.78
C LYS A 49 -5.75 32.07 20.22
N ILE A 50 -4.63 31.37 20.39
CA ILE A 50 -4.08 30.98 21.69
C ILE A 50 -2.60 31.38 21.70
N GLY A 51 -2.24 32.36 22.54
CA GLY A 51 -0.93 33.00 22.49
C GLY A 51 -0.71 33.70 21.14
N ASP A 52 0.42 33.42 20.51
CA ASP A 52 0.77 33.99 19.20
C ASP A 52 0.20 33.22 18.03
N THR A 53 -0.31 32.01 18.24
CA THR A 53 -0.80 31.10 17.20
C THR A 53 -2.31 31.14 17.07
N GLU A 54 -2.81 31.29 15.85
CA GLU A 54 -4.22 31.10 15.50
C GLU A 54 -4.43 29.66 14.97
N TYR A 55 -5.18 28.86 15.72
CA TYR A 55 -5.60 27.51 15.35
C TYR A 55 -6.83 27.58 14.50
N ARG A 56 -6.78 27.00 13.29
CA ARG A 56 -7.85 27.12 12.27
C ARG A 56 -8.32 25.76 11.78
N ILE A 57 -9.62 25.66 11.50
CA ILE A 57 -10.22 24.62 10.67
C ILE A 57 -10.79 25.33 9.45
N SER A 58 -10.41 24.90 8.25
CA SER A 58 -10.73 25.56 7.01
C SER A 58 -11.63 24.69 6.12
N TRP A 59 -12.36 25.33 5.19
CA TRP A 59 -13.40 24.69 4.38
C TRP A 59 -12.87 23.65 3.38
N ILE A 60 -11.66 23.81 2.86
CA ILE A 60 -11.09 22.90 1.87
C ILE A 60 -10.24 21.86 2.62
N PRO A 61 -10.78 20.64 2.89
CA PRO A 61 -10.15 19.67 3.79
C PRO A 61 -9.04 18.84 3.10
N VAL A 62 -8.48 19.35 2.00
CA VAL A 62 -7.43 18.69 1.22
C VAL A 62 -6.10 19.36 1.50
N GLY A 63 -5.56 19.17 2.71
CA GLY A 63 -4.28 19.76 3.10
C GLY A 63 -4.33 20.42 4.47
N GLY A 64 -3.26 21.12 4.80
CA GLY A 64 -3.07 21.93 5.98
C GLY A 64 -1.91 22.87 5.76
N TYR A 65 -1.64 23.74 6.72
CA TYR A 65 -0.44 24.56 6.70
C TYR A 65 -0.08 25.09 8.08
N VAL A 66 1.20 25.25 8.29
CA VAL A 66 1.77 26.00 9.40
C VAL A 66 2.36 27.30 8.85
N LYS A 67 1.79 28.44 9.23
CA LYS A 67 2.34 29.73 8.85
C LYS A 67 3.38 30.18 9.87
N LEU A 68 4.63 30.24 9.46
CA LEU A 68 5.74 30.68 10.27
C LEU A 68 5.99 32.16 10.04
N PHE A 69 6.24 32.89 11.10
CA PHE A 69 6.65 34.30 11.01
C PHE A 69 8.00 34.41 10.29
N GLY A 70 8.08 35.28 9.30
CA GLY A 70 9.28 35.47 8.48
C GLY A 70 9.52 34.40 7.42
N GLN A 71 8.50 33.60 7.11
CA GLN A 71 8.57 32.62 6.00
C GLN A 71 8.33 33.29 4.64
N ASN A 72 7.49 34.31 4.61
CA ASN A 72 7.23 35.10 3.40
C ASN A 72 8.24 36.24 3.28
N VAL A 73 8.50 36.61 2.06
CA VAL A 73 9.56 37.57 1.69
C VAL A 73 9.25 39.01 2.12
N ASP A 74 7.98 39.32 2.32
CA ASP A 74 7.48 40.66 2.70
C ASP A 74 7.54 40.92 4.22
N ASP A 75 7.99 39.96 5.01
CA ASP A 75 8.12 40.10 6.46
C ASP A 75 9.38 40.96 6.81
N GLU A 76 9.15 42.21 7.17
CA GLU A 76 10.19 43.26 7.31
C GLU A 76 11.15 43.07 8.50
N ASP A 77 10.89 42.22 9.47
CA ASP A 77 11.69 42.07 10.71
C ASP A 77 12.66 40.87 10.66
N ILE A 78 13.67 40.96 9.80
CA ILE A 78 14.72 39.92 9.71
C ILE A 78 15.56 39.82 11.00
N ASP A 79 15.64 40.89 11.77
CA ASP A 79 16.45 40.96 13.02
C ASP A 79 15.69 40.37 14.23
N ASP A 80 14.37 40.06 14.11
CA ASP A 80 13.64 39.41 15.18
C ASP A 80 14.10 37.94 15.33
N PRO A 81 14.59 37.56 16.54
CA PRO A 81 15.05 36.19 16.78
C PRO A 81 13.96 35.14 16.65
N THR A 82 12.66 35.51 16.61
CA THR A 82 11.53 34.58 16.37
C THR A 82 11.18 34.45 14.89
N ASN A 83 11.87 35.20 14.01
CA ASN A 83 11.67 35.11 12.57
C ASN A 83 12.34 33.84 12.00
N TYR A 84 11.65 33.14 11.10
CA TYR A 84 12.17 31.96 10.41
C TYR A 84 13.42 32.27 9.57
N ALA A 85 13.48 33.44 8.92
CA ALA A 85 14.60 33.81 8.09
C ALA A 85 15.88 34.11 8.91
N SER A 86 15.74 34.49 10.20
CA SER A 86 16.87 34.71 11.12
C SER A 86 17.53 33.42 11.58
N LYS A 87 16.89 32.27 11.39
CA LYS A 87 17.38 30.96 11.84
C LYS A 87 18.51 30.44 10.97
N THR A 88 19.38 29.66 11.59
CA THR A 88 20.44 28.96 10.85
C THR A 88 19.86 27.98 9.84
N ILE A 89 20.64 27.65 8.80
CA ILE A 89 20.22 26.69 7.78
C ILE A 89 19.85 25.34 8.43
N PHE A 90 20.58 24.90 9.47
CA PHE A 90 20.27 23.65 10.15
C PHE A 90 18.94 23.69 10.91
N GLN A 91 18.61 24.81 11.56
CA GLN A 91 17.33 24.99 12.23
C GLN A 91 16.17 25.00 11.22
N ARG A 92 16.35 25.68 10.08
CA ARG A 92 15.37 25.67 8.99
C ARG A 92 15.19 24.27 8.38
N LEU A 93 16.28 23.52 8.15
CA LEU A 93 16.24 22.13 7.71
C LEU A 93 15.51 21.24 8.72
N TYR A 94 15.78 21.42 10.02
CA TYR A 94 15.09 20.69 11.08
C TYR A 94 13.58 20.91 11.04
N ILE A 95 13.13 22.15 10.86
CA ILE A 95 11.70 22.48 10.73
C ILE A 95 11.10 21.76 9.50
N LEU A 96 11.74 21.89 8.32
CA LEU A 96 11.23 21.33 7.08
C LEU A 96 11.21 19.79 7.07
N THR A 97 12.16 19.14 7.72
CA THR A 97 12.18 17.67 7.79
C THR A 97 11.21 17.12 8.80
N ALA A 98 10.80 17.91 9.80
CA ALA A 98 9.99 17.43 10.91
C ALA A 98 8.58 16.97 10.49
N GLY A 99 7.96 17.61 9.49
CA GLY A 99 6.67 17.18 8.95
C GLY A 99 6.73 15.76 8.37
N PRO A 100 7.56 15.53 7.33
CA PRO A 100 7.76 14.20 6.77
C PRO A 100 8.17 13.14 7.81
N LEU A 101 9.06 13.50 8.74
CA LEU A 101 9.50 12.58 9.80
C LEU A 101 8.38 12.19 10.75
N MET A 102 7.45 13.08 11.06
CA MET A 102 6.26 12.74 11.87
C MET A 102 5.36 11.74 11.14
N ASN A 103 5.21 11.84 9.82
CA ASN A 103 4.48 10.84 9.05
C ASN A 103 5.20 9.48 9.05
N LEU A 104 6.52 9.46 8.92
CA LEU A 104 7.31 8.22 9.03
C LEU A 104 7.20 7.61 10.44
N LEU A 105 7.25 8.44 11.48
CA LEU A 105 7.07 8.00 12.87
C LEU A 105 5.67 7.42 13.10
N PHE A 106 4.63 8.05 12.57
CA PHE A 106 3.27 7.54 12.63
C PHE A 106 3.18 6.15 11.98
N ALA A 107 3.73 5.99 10.78
CA ALA A 107 3.77 4.70 10.11
C ALA A 107 4.53 3.64 10.93
N LEU A 108 5.65 4.03 11.55
CA LEU A 108 6.48 3.16 12.40
C LEU A 108 5.74 2.68 13.66
N ILE A 109 4.81 3.48 14.19
CA ILE A 109 3.99 3.12 15.35
C ILE A 109 2.77 2.29 14.92
N PHE A 110 2.07 2.72 13.88
CA PHE A 110 0.80 2.12 13.49
C PHE A 110 0.95 0.79 12.77
N MET A 111 2.00 0.58 11.99
CA MET A 111 2.18 -0.69 11.31
C MET A 111 2.39 -1.88 12.28
N PRO A 112 3.25 -1.81 13.30
CA PRO A 112 3.29 -2.82 14.35
C PRO A 112 1.97 -2.99 15.11
N LEU A 113 1.26 -1.89 15.37
CA LEU A 113 -0.04 -1.92 16.06
C LEU A 113 -1.07 -2.78 15.29
N VAL A 114 -1.06 -2.74 13.96
CA VAL A 114 -1.90 -3.60 13.11
C VAL A 114 -1.65 -5.09 13.39
N PHE A 115 -0.38 -5.50 13.44
CA PHE A 115 -0.03 -6.90 13.71
C PHE A 115 -0.33 -7.32 15.15
N TRP A 116 -0.27 -6.39 16.09
CA TRP A 116 -0.61 -6.64 17.49
C TRP A 116 -2.13 -6.77 17.72
N ILE A 117 -2.92 -5.86 17.16
CA ILE A 117 -4.40 -5.95 17.19
C ILE A 117 -4.85 -7.21 16.46
N GLY A 118 -4.15 -7.59 15.40
CA GLY A 118 -4.45 -8.69 14.51
C GLY A 118 -5.10 -8.24 13.22
N MET A 119 -4.90 -9.05 12.19
CA MET A 119 -5.44 -8.81 10.86
C MET A 119 -5.85 -10.12 10.20
N ASP A 120 -6.74 -10.02 9.23
CA ASP A 120 -7.10 -11.16 8.40
C ASP A 120 -5.95 -11.52 7.46
N THR A 121 -5.44 -12.73 7.62
CA THR A 121 -4.43 -13.30 6.73
C THR A 121 -5.02 -14.44 5.91
N PRO A 122 -4.53 -14.68 4.68
CA PRO A 122 -4.98 -15.84 3.91
C PRO A 122 -4.76 -17.14 4.70
N ALA A 123 -5.82 -17.92 4.88
CA ALA A 123 -5.77 -19.14 5.70
C ALA A 123 -4.78 -20.18 5.18
N TYR A 124 -4.50 -20.18 3.86
CA TYR A 124 -3.54 -21.10 3.25
C TYR A 124 -2.11 -20.94 3.78
N LEU A 125 -1.77 -19.77 4.37
CA LEU A 125 -0.46 -19.54 4.97
C LEU A 125 -0.16 -20.49 6.14
N ASP A 126 -1.19 -21.03 6.78
CA ASP A 126 -1.09 -22.02 7.85
C ASP A 126 -1.10 -23.48 7.30
N ASN A 127 -1.31 -23.66 5.98
CA ASN A 127 -1.29 -24.98 5.35
C ASN A 127 0.15 -25.41 5.02
N SER A 128 0.33 -26.73 4.80
CA SER A 128 1.61 -27.29 4.35
C SER A 128 2.07 -26.64 3.04
N PRO A 129 3.36 -26.36 2.86
CA PRO A 129 3.88 -25.63 1.70
C PRO A 129 3.96 -26.56 0.48
N ARG A 130 2.82 -26.84 -0.12
CA ARG A 130 2.65 -27.62 -1.34
C ARG A 130 2.60 -26.71 -2.55
N ILE A 131 3.47 -26.98 -3.52
CA ILE A 131 3.53 -26.26 -4.79
C ILE A 131 2.38 -26.70 -5.69
N LYS A 132 1.58 -25.73 -6.16
CA LYS A 132 0.56 -26.00 -7.18
C LYS A 132 1.17 -26.02 -8.57
N ASP A 133 1.80 -24.94 -8.95
CA ASP A 133 2.38 -24.72 -10.27
C ASP A 133 3.74 -24.02 -10.18
N VAL A 134 4.57 -24.24 -11.20
CA VAL A 134 5.86 -23.59 -11.38
C VAL A 134 5.85 -22.87 -12.71
N GLN A 135 6.07 -21.56 -12.68
CA GLN A 135 6.07 -20.71 -13.87
C GLN A 135 7.24 -21.09 -14.80
N ALA A 136 6.95 -21.19 -16.09
CA ALA A 136 7.97 -21.45 -17.10
C ALA A 136 9.06 -20.37 -17.10
N GLY A 137 10.33 -20.76 -17.15
CA GLY A 137 11.48 -19.86 -17.10
C GLY A 137 11.79 -19.30 -15.70
N SER A 138 11.01 -19.64 -14.66
CA SER A 138 11.22 -19.16 -13.31
C SER A 138 12.45 -19.79 -12.63
N TYR A 139 12.87 -19.16 -11.53
CA TYR A 139 13.97 -19.69 -10.72
C TYR A 139 13.66 -21.08 -10.14
N SER A 140 12.43 -21.32 -9.68
CA SER A 140 12.00 -22.64 -9.22
C SER A 140 12.08 -23.72 -10.31
N GLN A 141 11.74 -23.40 -11.56
CA GLN A 141 11.91 -24.34 -12.67
C GLN A 141 13.38 -24.64 -12.94
N GLN A 142 14.25 -23.63 -12.88
CA GLN A 142 15.71 -23.84 -13.05
C GLN A 142 16.28 -24.72 -11.96
N LEU A 143 15.74 -24.66 -10.74
CA LEU A 143 16.12 -25.54 -9.63
C LEU A 143 15.52 -26.95 -9.75
N GLY A 144 14.63 -27.21 -10.71
CA GLY A 144 13.98 -28.50 -10.88
C GLY A 144 12.82 -28.77 -9.92
N ILE A 145 12.28 -27.72 -9.29
CA ILE A 145 11.06 -27.79 -8.48
C ILE A 145 9.87 -27.99 -9.43
N GLN A 146 8.92 -28.82 -9.03
CA GLN A 146 7.78 -29.25 -9.85
C GLN A 146 6.44 -29.03 -9.13
N ALA A 147 5.37 -29.04 -9.90
CA ALA A 147 4.02 -29.07 -9.35
C ALA A 147 3.83 -30.33 -8.46
N ASN A 148 3.10 -30.15 -7.37
CA ASN A 148 2.85 -31.11 -6.31
C ASN A 148 4.04 -31.40 -5.38
N ASP A 149 5.20 -30.78 -5.56
CA ASP A 149 6.26 -30.84 -4.57
C ASP A 149 5.79 -30.24 -3.24
N GLN A 150 6.15 -30.84 -2.13
CA GLN A 150 5.96 -30.28 -0.80
C GLN A 150 7.33 -29.91 -0.21
N ILE A 151 7.50 -28.64 0.17
CA ILE A 151 8.73 -28.21 0.83
C ILE A 151 8.71 -28.67 2.28
N ILE A 152 9.72 -29.43 2.70
CA ILE A 152 9.82 -29.99 4.06
C ILE A 152 10.78 -29.18 4.92
N ALA A 153 11.89 -28.72 4.34
CA ALA A 153 12.85 -27.88 5.06
C ALA A 153 13.55 -26.90 4.12
N VAL A 154 14.11 -25.84 4.70
CA VAL A 154 14.97 -24.86 4.03
C VAL A 154 16.24 -24.70 4.85
N ASN A 155 17.41 -24.93 4.25
CA ASN A 155 18.72 -24.93 4.91
C ASN A 155 18.70 -25.72 6.23
N GLY A 156 18.05 -26.91 6.23
CA GLY A 156 17.91 -27.79 7.40
C GLY A 156 16.87 -27.34 8.44
N ILE A 157 16.21 -26.20 8.25
CA ILE A 157 15.12 -25.73 9.11
C ILE A 157 13.81 -26.34 8.61
N PHE A 158 13.20 -27.22 9.39
CA PHE A 158 11.90 -27.82 9.06
C PHE A 158 10.80 -26.75 8.99
N VAL A 159 9.96 -26.85 7.97
CA VAL A 159 8.82 -25.95 7.73
C VAL A 159 7.54 -26.78 7.56
N LYS A 160 6.53 -26.46 8.35
CA LYS A 160 5.22 -27.14 8.32
C LYS A 160 4.17 -26.34 7.56
N THR A 161 4.41 -25.03 7.41
CA THR A 161 3.43 -24.10 6.83
C THR A 161 4.11 -23.17 5.84
N TRP A 162 3.31 -22.60 4.93
CA TRP A 162 3.75 -21.52 4.03
C TRP A 162 4.34 -20.33 4.79
N LYS A 163 3.74 -19.99 5.94
CA LYS A 163 4.24 -18.92 6.81
C LYS A 163 5.64 -19.21 7.33
N GLU A 164 5.90 -20.42 7.79
CA GLU A 164 7.23 -20.83 8.25
C GLU A 164 8.23 -20.87 7.09
N LEU A 165 7.81 -21.34 5.90
CA LEU A 165 8.65 -21.34 4.69
C LEU A 165 9.06 -19.92 4.31
N HIS A 166 8.12 -18.97 4.24
CA HIS A 166 8.44 -17.58 3.93
C HIS A 166 9.38 -16.96 4.96
N ASN A 167 9.17 -17.25 6.26
CA ASN A 167 10.04 -16.76 7.32
C ASN A 167 11.46 -17.38 7.25
N ALA A 168 11.55 -18.66 6.93
CA ALA A 168 12.86 -19.34 6.79
C ALA A 168 13.65 -18.74 5.63
N ILE A 169 13.03 -18.59 4.44
CA ILE A 169 13.68 -17.98 3.27
C ILE A 169 14.11 -16.52 3.57
N GLY A 170 13.25 -15.74 4.24
CA GLY A 170 13.52 -14.33 4.54
C GLY A 170 14.67 -14.08 5.53
N ARG A 171 15.13 -15.10 6.25
CA ARG A 171 16.24 -15.03 7.20
C ARG A 171 17.60 -15.41 6.61
N ILE A 172 17.60 -15.97 5.40
CA ILE A 172 18.84 -16.43 4.75
C ILE A 172 19.61 -15.22 4.21
N SER A 173 20.90 -15.14 4.53
CA SER A 173 21.74 -14.06 4.02
C SER A 173 21.95 -14.17 2.51
N PRO A 174 22.05 -13.04 1.78
CA PRO A 174 22.25 -13.05 0.33
C PRO A 174 23.48 -13.85 -0.13
N SER A 175 24.51 -13.95 0.70
CA SER A 175 25.75 -14.69 0.42
C SER A 175 25.65 -16.20 0.66
N GLU A 176 24.54 -16.67 1.24
CA GLU A 176 24.35 -18.07 1.57
C GLU A 176 23.72 -18.84 0.40
N THR A 177 23.90 -20.16 0.44
CA THR A 177 23.25 -21.09 -0.47
C THR A 177 21.83 -21.38 0.02
N LEU A 178 20.89 -21.50 -0.88
CA LEU A 178 19.51 -21.88 -0.63
C LEU A 178 19.35 -23.36 -0.92
N ILE A 179 19.03 -24.15 0.10
CA ILE A 179 18.82 -25.59 -0.02
C ILE A 179 17.39 -25.92 0.40
N PHE A 180 16.65 -26.58 -0.48
CA PHE A 180 15.31 -27.08 -0.19
C PHE A 180 15.33 -28.61 -0.04
N ASP A 181 14.71 -29.11 1.02
CA ASP A 181 14.30 -30.51 1.15
C ASP A 181 12.86 -30.62 0.69
N ILE A 182 12.62 -31.44 -0.30
CA ILE A 182 11.33 -31.56 -1.00
C ILE A 182 10.87 -33.01 -0.89
N ASP A 183 9.60 -33.20 -0.51
CA ASP A 183 8.91 -34.46 -0.73
C ASP A 183 8.21 -34.42 -2.10
N ARG A 184 8.63 -35.33 -2.97
CA ARG A 184 8.01 -35.55 -4.28
C ARG A 184 7.43 -36.96 -4.34
N GLY A 185 6.14 -37.09 -3.96
CA GLY A 185 5.44 -38.36 -3.98
C GLY A 185 6.05 -39.42 -3.06
N GLY A 186 6.51 -39.03 -1.87
CA GLY A 186 7.12 -39.92 -0.88
C GLY A 186 8.66 -40.05 -1.02
N ASN A 187 9.26 -39.39 -2.03
CA ASN A 187 10.71 -39.37 -2.21
C ASN A 187 11.31 -38.05 -1.75
N SER A 188 12.32 -38.08 -0.91
CA SER A 188 13.06 -36.89 -0.49
C SER A 188 14.06 -36.48 -1.58
N ILE A 189 13.97 -35.22 -2.02
CA ILE A 189 14.81 -34.62 -3.05
C ILE A 189 15.42 -33.34 -2.48
N TYR A 190 16.73 -33.19 -2.69
CA TYR A 190 17.48 -32.00 -2.31
C TYR A 190 17.69 -31.11 -3.54
N VAL A 191 17.30 -29.85 -3.43
CA VAL A 191 17.44 -28.86 -4.50
C VAL A 191 18.23 -27.68 -3.96
N GLN A 192 19.29 -27.30 -4.69
CA GLN A 192 20.20 -26.25 -4.26
C GLN A 192 20.19 -25.07 -5.23
N GLY A 193 20.20 -23.86 -4.68
CA GLY A 193 20.21 -22.63 -5.45
C GLY A 193 20.96 -21.49 -4.78
N SER A 194 20.94 -20.33 -5.40
CA SER A 194 21.59 -19.10 -4.93
C SER A 194 20.54 -18.09 -4.49
N VAL A 195 20.69 -17.53 -3.29
CA VAL A 195 19.83 -16.44 -2.80
C VAL A 195 19.96 -15.19 -3.69
N ILE A 196 21.16 -14.91 -4.23
CA ILE A 196 21.37 -13.77 -5.15
C ILE A 196 20.55 -13.93 -6.42
N GLU A 197 20.52 -15.14 -7.00
CA GLU A 197 19.74 -15.41 -8.22
C GLU A 197 18.25 -15.36 -7.96
N MET A 198 17.80 -15.86 -6.80
CA MET A 198 16.42 -15.73 -6.36
C MET A 198 16.00 -14.24 -6.26
N HIS A 199 16.83 -13.39 -5.67
CA HIS A 199 16.53 -11.94 -5.61
C HIS A 199 16.59 -11.29 -6.98
N ARG A 200 17.49 -11.70 -7.87
CA ARG A 200 17.59 -11.17 -9.23
C ARG A 200 16.38 -11.55 -10.08
N SER A 201 15.82 -12.73 -9.88
CA SER A 201 14.60 -13.18 -10.57
C SER A 201 13.33 -12.50 -10.05
N GLY A 202 13.40 -11.78 -8.92
CA GLY A 202 12.29 -11.07 -8.28
C GLY A 202 11.32 -11.97 -7.50
N SER A 203 11.22 -13.24 -7.85
CA SER A 203 10.37 -14.22 -7.15
C SER A 203 10.86 -15.65 -7.39
N MET A 204 10.41 -16.59 -6.56
CA MET A 204 10.63 -18.03 -6.81
C MET A 204 9.91 -18.50 -8.08
N GLY A 205 8.79 -17.90 -8.44
CA GLY A 205 7.99 -18.28 -9.58
C GLY A 205 7.20 -19.59 -9.38
N TRP A 206 6.95 -19.96 -8.14
CA TRP A 206 5.99 -21.00 -7.78
C TRP A 206 4.69 -20.39 -7.27
N SER A 207 3.60 -21.15 -7.31
CA SER A 207 2.34 -20.82 -6.67
C SER A 207 1.98 -21.81 -5.58
N ALA A 208 1.37 -21.31 -4.50
CA ALA A 208 0.86 -22.14 -3.42
C ALA A 208 -0.40 -22.90 -3.87
N TYR A 209 -0.58 -24.12 -3.39
CA TYR A 209 -1.88 -24.77 -3.46
C TYR A 209 -2.84 -24.14 -2.44
N ILE A 210 -3.95 -23.61 -2.93
CA ILE A 210 -4.98 -22.96 -2.13
C ILE A 210 -6.29 -23.72 -2.33
N PRO A 211 -6.84 -24.37 -1.29
CA PRO A 211 -8.13 -25.05 -1.41
C PRO A 211 -9.22 -24.12 -1.96
N PRO A 212 -10.05 -24.60 -2.90
CA PRO A 212 -11.11 -23.79 -3.51
C PRO A 212 -12.34 -23.68 -2.59
N VAL A 213 -12.14 -23.23 -1.35
CA VAL A 213 -13.18 -23.05 -0.34
C VAL A 213 -13.52 -21.57 -0.20
N VAL A 214 -14.80 -21.23 -0.28
CA VAL A 214 -15.31 -19.87 -0.15
C VAL A 214 -15.10 -19.39 1.28
N GLY A 215 -14.33 -18.34 1.46
CA GLY A 215 -14.04 -17.74 2.76
C GLY A 215 -14.78 -16.43 3.02
N GLY A 216 -15.39 -15.86 1.98
CA GLY A 216 -16.16 -14.62 2.10
C GLY A 216 -16.57 -14.07 0.74
N PHE A 217 -17.16 -12.89 0.76
CA PHE A 217 -17.72 -12.24 -0.42
C PHE A 217 -17.26 -10.78 -0.52
N SER A 218 -17.11 -10.29 -1.75
CA SER A 218 -16.89 -8.87 -2.01
C SER A 218 -18.21 -8.09 -1.87
N SER A 219 -18.11 -6.75 -1.82
CA SER A 219 -19.28 -5.86 -1.74
C SER A 219 -20.27 -6.05 -2.91
N VAL A 220 -19.76 -6.45 -4.08
CA VAL A 220 -20.54 -6.89 -5.22
C VAL A 220 -20.29 -8.38 -5.41
N SER A 221 -21.22 -9.22 -4.97
CA SER A 221 -21.10 -10.67 -5.05
C SER A 221 -22.32 -11.31 -5.72
N PRO A 222 -22.23 -11.60 -7.02
CA PRO A 222 -23.22 -12.44 -7.68
C PRO A 222 -23.32 -13.84 -7.06
N ALA A 223 -22.20 -14.43 -6.66
CA ALA A 223 -22.17 -15.76 -6.04
C ALA A 223 -22.99 -15.81 -4.75
N GLN A 224 -22.84 -14.81 -3.87
CA GLN A 224 -23.62 -14.72 -2.64
C GLN A 224 -25.13 -14.58 -2.93
N ARG A 225 -25.49 -13.73 -3.91
CA ARG A 225 -26.89 -13.54 -4.30
C ARG A 225 -27.52 -14.80 -4.92
N ALA A 226 -26.72 -15.64 -5.53
CA ALA A 226 -27.13 -16.89 -6.12
C ALA A 226 -27.27 -18.03 -5.09
N GLY A 227 -26.84 -17.84 -3.83
CA GLY A 227 -26.99 -18.84 -2.77
C GLY A 227 -25.70 -19.62 -2.44
N ILE A 228 -24.53 -19.21 -2.97
CA ILE A 228 -23.25 -19.76 -2.50
C ILE A 228 -22.96 -19.20 -1.10
N GLU A 229 -22.46 -20.05 -0.21
CA GLU A 229 -22.22 -19.75 1.20
C GLU A 229 -20.73 -19.83 1.57
N VAL A 230 -20.38 -19.22 2.69
CA VAL A 230 -19.04 -19.36 3.26
C VAL A 230 -18.85 -20.80 3.74
N GLY A 231 -17.73 -21.41 3.36
CA GLY A 231 -17.44 -22.81 3.62
C GLY A 231 -17.70 -23.74 2.44
N ASP A 232 -18.46 -23.31 1.42
CA ASP A 232 -18.66 -24.08 0.21
C ASP A 232 -17.34 -24.35 -0.49
N LYS A 233 -17.12 -25.59 -0.90
CA LYS A 233 -15.99 -25.98 -1.74
C LYS A 233 -16.42 -26.04 -3.19
N ILE A 234 -15.80 -25.24 -4.03
CA ILE A 234 -16.07 -25.20 -5.47
C ILE A 234 -15.39 -26.40 -6.13
N THR A 235 -16.16 -27.26 -6.78
CA THR A 235 -15.64 -28.47 -7.44
C THR A 235 -15.60 -28.35 -8.95
N LYS A 236 -16.60 -27.64 -9.56
CA LYS A 236 -16.61 -27.35 -10.99
C LYS A 236 -17.24 -26.02 -11.31
N ILE A 237 -16.89 -25.46 -12.46
CA ILE A 237 -17.59 -24.34 -13.10
C ILE A 237 -17.90 -24.77 -14.53
N ASN A 238 -19.18 -24.96 -14.84
CA ASN A 238 -19.64 -25.71 -16.00
C ASN A 238 -18.91 -27.08 -16.05
N GLU A 239 -18.26 -27.40 -17.17
CA GLU A 239 -17.50 -28.66 -17.34
C GLU A 239 -16.05 -28.59 -16.81
N LEU A 240 -15.60 -27.42 -16.32
CA LEU A 240 -14.21 -27.24 -15.89
C LEU A 240 -14.05 -27.63 -14.43
N VAL A 241 -13.19 -28.60 -14.16
CA VAL A 241 -12.87 -29.07 -12.80
C VAL A 241 -11.99 -28.01 -12.09
N ILE A 242 -12.39 -27.66 -10.88
CA ILE A 242 -11.68 -26.72 -9.99
C ILE A 242 -10.92 -27.52 -8.96
N ARG A 243 -9.61 -27.40 -8.95
CA ARG A 243 -8.72 -28.08 -7.99
C ARG A 243 -8.10 -27.13 -6.99
N ASP A 244 -8.00 -25.87 -7.36
CA ASP A 244 -7.36 -24.80 -6.62
C ASP A 244 -8.14 -23.49 -6.76
N TRP A 245 -7.98 -22.58 -5.81
CA TRP A 245 -8.68 -21.30 -5.82
C TRP A 245 -8.45 -20.49 -7.10
N SER A 246 -7.23 -20.51 -7.65
CA SER A 246 -6.91 -19.77 -8.87
C SER A 246 -7.62 -20.32 -10.12
N ASP A 247 -8.00 -21.62 -10.10
CA ASP A 247 -8.73 -22.23 -11.22
C ASP A 247 -10.10 -21.59 -11.40
N ILE A 248 -10.71 -21.07 -10.31
CA ILE A 248 -12.00 -20.36 -10.36
C ILE A 248 -11.92 -19.17 -11.32
N SER A 249 -10.94 -18.28 -11.09
CA SER A 249 -10.76 -17.11 -11.95
C SER A 249 -10.44 -17.50 -13.39
N HIS A 250 -9.52 -18.45 -13.60
CA HIS A 250 -9.16 -18.92 -14.94
C HIS A 250 -10.35 -19.51 -15.69
N SER A 251 -11.16 -20.32 -15.02
CA SER A 251 -12.34 -20.96 -15.62
C SER A 251 -13.39 -19.93 -16.01
N VAL A 252 -13.69 -18.97 -15.13
CA VAL A 252 -14.62 -17.89 -15.44
C VAL A 252 -14.14 -17.06 -16.63
N GLN A 253 -12.84 -16.64 -16.63
CA GLN A 253 -12.27 -15.89 -17.76
C GLN A 253 -12.35 -16.66 -19.07
N LYS A 254 -12.05 -17.98 -19.05
CA LYS A 254 -12.09 -18.84 -20.23
C LYS A 254 -13.51 -18.94 -20.79
N ILE A 255 -14.50 -19.22 -19.93
CA ILE A 255 -15.90 -19.35 -20.32
C ILE A 255 -16.44 -18.05 -20.91
N MET A 256 -16.09 -16.91 -20.31
CA MET A 256 -16.59 -15.60 -20.73
C MET A 256 -15.89 -15.05 -21.98
N LYS A 257 -14.63 -15.48 -22.26
CA LYS A 257 -13.88 -15.09 -23.46
C LYS A 257 -14.21 -15.91 -24.71
N ASP A 258 -14.72 -17.12 -24.57
CA ASP A 258 -15.02 -18.04 -25.71
C ASP A 258 -16.21 -17.56 -26.57
N GLY A 259 -16.32 -16.26 -26.76
CA GLY A 259 -16.89 -15.57 -27.94
C GLY A 259 -18.39 -15.64 -28.17
N SER A 260 -19.18 -16.37 -27.38
CA SER A 260 -20.64 -16.47 -27.57
C SER A 260 -21.48 -15.97 -26.40
N LYS A 261 -20.85 -15.48 -25.30
CA LYS A 261 -21.56 -15.07 -24.10
C LYS A 261 -21.47 -13.57 -23.87
N ILE A 262 -22.63 -12.94 -24.07
CA ILE A 262 -22.88 -11.50 -23.85
C ILE A 262 -22.95 -11.26 -22.33
N SER A 263 -22.70 -10.03 -21.90
CA SER A 263 -23.02 -9.56 -20.54
C SER A 263 -24.39 -10.07 -20.10
N GLY A 264 -24.46 -10.83 -18.99
CA GLY A 264 -25.69 -11.50 -18.53
C GLY A 264 -25.71 -13.03 -18.69
N SER A 265 -24.69 -13.64 -19.29
CA SER A 265 -24.59 -15.10 -19.35
C SER A 265 -24.30 -15.69 -17.97
N THR A 266 -24.99 -16.76 -17.60
CA THR A 266 -24.80 -17.52 -16.37
C THR A 266 -23.73 -18.60 -16.52
N VAL A 267 -23.06 -18.92 -15.43
CA VAL A 267 -22.21 -20.12 -15.28
C VAL A 267 -22.81 -20.99 -14.18
N THR A 268 -22.78 -22.29 -14.36
CA THR A 268 -23.20 -23.27 -13.36
C THR A 268 -21.98 -23.57 -12.48
N VAL A 269 -22.10 -23.30 -11.19
CA VAL A 269 -21.09 -23.58 -10.19
C VAL A 269 -21.53 -24.83 -9.40
N GLU A 270 -20.72 -25.87 -9.44
CA GLU A 270 -20.90 -27.07 -8.61
C GLU A 270 -20.18 -26.83 -7.28
N VAL A 271 -20.95 -26.89 -6.19
CA VAL A 271 -20.43 -26.69 -4.83
C VAL A 271 -20.63 -27.96 -4.00
N GLU A 272 -19.66 -28.28 -3.17
CA GLU A 272 -19.76 -29.32 -2.13
C GLU A 272 -20.03 -28.63 -0.80
N ARG A 273 -21.25 -28.82 -0.25
CA ARG A 273 -21.72 -28.28 1.03
C ARG A 273 -22.15 -29.44 1.93
N ASN A 274 -21.53 -29.60 3.10
CA ASN A 274 -21.84 -30.71 4.04
C ASN A 274 -21.80 -32.10 3.41
N ALA A 275 -20.85 -32.33 2.50
CA ALA A 275 -20.72 -33.56 1.69
C ALA A 275 -21.88 -33.82 0.66
N GLU A 276 -22.76 -32.86 0.46
CA GLU A 276 -23.76 -32.88 -0.61
C GLU A 276 -23.29 -31.96 -1.76
N VAL A 277 -23.65 -32.36 -2.98
CA VAL A 277 -23.31 -31.60 -4.19
C VAL A 277 -24.52 -30.78 -4.61
N GLU A 278 -24.37 -29.48 -4.70
CA GLU A 278 -25.36 -28.52 -5.17
C GLU A 278 -24.89 -27.83 -6.45
N PHE A 279 -25.85 -27.44 -7.30
CA PHE A 279 -25.57 -26.66 -8.51
C PHE A 279 -26.20 -25.28 -8.40
N VAL A 280 -25.37 -24.23 -8.54
CA VAL A 280 -25.82 -22.86 -8.39
C VAL A 280 -25.54 -22.11 -9.69
N GLU A 281 -26.54 -21.44 -10.24
CA GLU A 281 -26.37 -20.57 -11.41
C GLU A 281 -25.95 -19.18 -10.98
N VAL A 282 -24.79 -18.73 -11.45
CA VAL A 282 -24.20 -17.42 -11.10
C VAL A 282 -23.97 -16.63 -12.38
N THR A 283 -24.38 -15.37 -12.40
CA THR A 283 -24.05 -14.42 -13.49
C THR A 283 -22.81 -13.63 -13.12
N PRO A 284 -21.62 -13.93 -13.70
CA PRO A 284 -20.41 -13.17 -13.43
C PRO A 284 -20.58 -11.69 -13.80
N PHE A 285 -19.91 -10.78 -13.09
CA PHE A 285 -19.82 -9.38 -13.48
C PHE A 285 -18.43 -9.04 -13.99
N LEU A 286 -18.36 -8.11 -14.95
CA LEU A 286 -17.10 -7.60 -15.44
C LEU A 286 -16.61 -6.50 -14.50
N GLU A 287 -15.48 -6.73 -13.87
CA GLU A 287 -14.83 -5.68 -13.07
C GLU A 287 -14.11 -4.70 -13.99
N THR A 288 -14.53 -3.45 -13.98
CA THR A 288 -14.11 -2.42 -14.93
C THR A 288 -12.60 -2.14 -14.84
N ASN A 289 -12.03 -2.14 -13.61
CA ASN A 289 -10.63 -1.81 -13.39
C ASN A 289 -9.65 -2.89 -13.88
N SER A 290 -9.97 -4.15 -13.64
CA SER A 290 -9.11 -5.27 -14.02
C SER A 290 -9.49 -5.91 -15.35
N GLN A 291 -10.62 -5.49 -15.95
CA GLN A 291 -11.20 -6.12 -17.14
C GLN A 291 -11.38 -7.64 -16.98
N ARG A 292 -11.71 -8.08 -15.75
CA ARG A 292 -11.89 -9.48 -15.40
C ARG A 292 -13.32 -9.80 -15.01
N TRP A 293 -13.79 -10.95 -15.42
CA TRP A 293 -15.05 -11.49 -14.98
C TRP A 293 -14.93 -12.13 -13.60
N LEU A 294 -15.74 -11.70 -12.65
CA LEU A 294 -15.68 -12.13 -11.26
C LEU A 294 -17.02 -12.68 -10.79
N LEU A 295 -16.94 -13.64 -9.85
CA LEU A 295 -18.09 -14.16 -9.11
C LEU A 295 -18.31 -13.43 -7.78
N GLY A 296 -17.34 -12.63 -7.35
CA GLY A 296 -17.41 -11.86 -6.12
C GLY A 296 -17.16 -12.69 -4.86
N MET A 297 -16.36 -13.75 -4.95
CA MET A 297 -15.94 -14.59 -3.82
C MET A 297 -14.50 -14.29 -3.42
N SER A 298 -14.15 -14.51 -2.15
CA SER A 298 -12.79 -14.45 -1.63
C SER A 298 -12.40 -15.78 -0.97
N MET A 299 -11.08 -16.07 -1.01
CA MET A 299 -10.55 -17.25 -0.31
C MET A 299 -10.71 -17.13 1.20
N SER A 300 -10.62 -18.27 1.89
CA SER A 300 -10.69 -18.30 3.34
C SER A 300 -9.59 -17.47 3.97
N LYS A 301 -9.98 -16.68 4.96
CA LYS A 301 -9.10 -15.85 5.78
C LYS A 301 -9.12 -16.34 7.22
N LYS A 302 -8.04 -16.12 7.92
CA LYS A 302 -7.89 -16.41 9.35
C LYS A 302 -7.44 -15.16 10.05
N PHE A 303 -8.15 -14.78 11.10
CA PHE A 303 -7.70 -13.71 11.96
C PHE A 303 -6.47 -14.17 12.75
N SER A 304 -5.40 -13.41 12.69
CA SER A 304 -4.17 -13.68 13.42
C SER A 304 -3.62 -12.42 14.08
N SER A 305 -3.32 -12.53 15.36
CA SER A 305 -2.62 -11.52 16.14
C SER A 305 -1.25 -12.07 16.60
N HIS A 306 -0.35 -11.17 16.92
CA HIS A 306 1.03 -11.50 17.25
C HIS A 306 1.42 -10.88 18.60
N SER A 307 2.43 -11.43 19.25
CA SER A 307 3.01 -10.80 20.42
C SER A 307 3.60 -9.42 20.10
N ILE A 308 3.77 -8.55 21.08
CA ILE A 308 4.31 -7.19 20.88
C ILE A 308 5.68 -7.24 20.15
N GLY A 309 6.57 -8.15 20.56
CA GLY A 309 7.90 -8.29 19.94
C GLY A 309 7.85 -8.74 18.49
N GLU A 310 6.99 -9.72 18.18
CA GLU A 310 6.77 -10.17 16.80
C GLU A 310 6.12 -9.07 15.97
N SER A 311 5.15 -8.35 16.52
CA SER A 311 4.46 -7.26 15.85
C SER A 311 5.40 -6.13 15.46
N LEU A 312 6.36 -5.77 16.33
CA LEU A 312 7.41 -4.80 16.03
C LEU A 312 8.27 -5.28 14.84
N THR A 313 8.73 -6.52 14.88
CA THR A 313 9.56 -7.08 13.81
C THR A 313 8.80 -7.14 12.49
N LEU A 314 7.56 -7.63 12.51
CA LEU A 314 6.71 -7.74 11.32
C LEU A 314 6.36 -6.36 10.76
N GLY A 315 6.02 -5.42 11.63
CA GLY A 315 5.67 -4.05 11.24
C GLY A 315 6.84 -3.32 10.58
N ILE A 316 8.02 -3.37 11.18
CA ILE A 316 9.25 -2.77 10.61
C ILE A 316 9.61 -3.45 9.28
N SER A 317 9.56 -4.78 9.23
CA SER A 317 9.82 -5.52 7.99
C SER A 317 8.83 -5.14 6.88
N ARG A 318 7.55 -5.00 7.22
CA ARG A 318 6.51 -4.59 6.26
C ARG A 318 6.75 -3.19 5.72
N LEU A 319 7.08 -2.23 6.59
CA LEU A 319 7.42 -0.87 6.17
C LEU A 319 8.64 -0.86 5.24
N TRP A 320 9.66 -1.67 5.53
CA TRP A 320 10.84 -1.80 4.68
C TRP A 320 10.52 -2.38 3.30
N ILE A 321 9.67 -3.42 3.24
CA ILE A 321 9.19 -3.99 1.97
C ILE A 321 8.45 -2.95 1.16
N ILE A 322 7.51 -2.22 1.78
CA ILE A 322 6.75 -1.15 1.12
C ILE A 322 7.69 -0.04 0.62
N THR A 323 8.64 0.39 1.44
CA THR A 323 9.63 1.41 1.06
C THR A 323 10.45 0.98 -0.16
N LYS A 324 10.96 -0.25 -0.16
CA LYS A 324 11.68 -0.79 -1.33
C LYS A 324 10.81 -0.84 -2.58
N ALA A 325 9.56 -1.29 -2.45
CA ALA A 325 8.61 -1.35 -3.56
C ALA A 325 8.33 0.06 -4.12
N THR A 326 8.18 1.06 -3.26
CA THR A 326 7.99 2.47 -3.65
C THR A 326 9.18 2.99 -4.46
N PHE A 327 10.41 2.80 -3.98
CA PHE A 327 11.60 3.24 -4.72
C PHE A 327 11.81 2.44 -6.01
N SER A 328 11.50 1.14 -6.03
CA SER A 328 11.54 0.34 -7.25
C SER A 328 10.55 0.84 -8.29
N PHE A 329 9.31 1.13 -7.88
CA PHE A 329 8.28 1.72 -8.73
C PHE A 329 8.70 3.07 -9.30
N LEU A 330 9.22 3.97 -8.45
CA LEU A 330 9.76 5.25 -8.91
C LEU A 330 10.90 5.06 -9.92
N GLY A 331 11.80 4.10 -9.67
CA GLY A 331 12.88 3.77 -10.60
C GLY A 331 12.38 3.29 -11.96
N GLN A 332 11.33 2.47 -12.00
CA GLN A 332 10.69 2.01 -13.25
C GLN A 332 10.01 3.17 -13.98
N MET A 333 9.32 4.06 -13.26
CA MET A 333 8.72 5.27 -13.85
C MET A 333 9.78 6.15 -14.52
N PHE A 334 10.93 6.38 -13.88
CA PHE A 334 12.04 7.16 -14.47
C PHE A 334 12.66 6.50 -15.69
N LYS A 335 12.61 5.17 -15.81
CA LYS A 335 13.08 4.42 -16.99
C LYS A 335 12.05 4.35 -18.12
N GLY A 336 10.82 4.82 -17.88
CA GLY A 336 9.72 4.70 -18.84
C GLY A 336 9.13 3.28 -18.92
N GLU A 337 9.42 2.42 -17.94
CA GLU A 337 8.93 1.03 -17.86
C GLU A 337 7.64 0.93 -17.01
N GLY A 338 7.27 1.98 -16.28
CA GLY A 338 6.08 2.03 -15.44
C GLY A 338 4.82 2.37 -16.23
N SER A 339 3.67 1.79 -15.84
CA SER A 339 2.37 2.18 -16.36
C SER A 339 1.78 3.35 -15.56
N MET A 340 1.25 4.35 -16.27
CA MET A 340 0.50 5.44 -15.63
C MET A 340 -0.82 4.95 -15.00
N ASP A 341 -1.34 3.80 -15.43
CA ASP A 341 -2.54 3.18 -14.88
C ASP A 341 -2.32 2.63 -13.46
N ASP A 342 -1.05 2.40 -13.09
CA ASP A 342 -0.67 1.98 -11.74
C ASP A 342 -0.74 3.12 -10.70
N LEU A 343 -0.85 4.37 -11.16
CA LEU A 343 -1.04 5.53 -10.29
C LEU A 343 -2.51 5.65 -9.88
N GLY A 344 -2.78 5.44 -8.59
CA GLY A 344 -4.10 5.70 -8.02
C GLY A 344 -4.27 7.16 -7.65
N GLY A 345 -5.35 7.79 -8.14
CA GLY A 345 -5.71 9.16 -7.80
C GLY A 345 -6.60 9.27 -6.55
N PRO A 346 -7.05 10.49 -6.23
CA PRO A 346 -7.87 10.75 -5.05
C PRO A 346 -9.15 9.91 -4.98
N VAL A 347 -9.74 9.58 -6.12
CA VAL A 347 -10.99 8.79 -6.20
C VAL A 347 -10.71 7.33 -5.82
N LYS A 348 -9.68 6.72 -6.38
CA LYS A 348 -9.25 5.35 -6.00
C LYS A 348 -8.83 5.27 -4.53
N ILE A 349 -8.07 6.26 -4.03
CA ILE A 349 -7.68 6.32 -2.61
C ILE A 349 -8.93 6.40 -1.73
N GLY A 350 -9.92 7.22 -2.08
CA GLY A 350 -11.18 7.31 -1.36
C GLY A 350 -11.95 6.00 -1.32
N MET A 351 -12.00 5.26 -2.43
CA MET A 351 -12.64 3.94 -2.48
C MET A 351 -11.92 2.93 -1.58
N VAL A 352 -10.57 2.87 -1.65
CA VAL A 352 -9.76 1.96 -0.82
C VAL A 352 -9.95 2.27 0.67
N ILE A 353 -10.03 3.57 1.07
CA ILE A 353 -10.35 3.95 2.45
C ILE A 353 -11.76 3.48 2.84
N GLY A 354 -12.73 3.67 1.95
CA GLY A 354 -14.09 3.20 2.19
C GLY A 354 -14.18 1.68 2.36
N ASP A 355 -13.39 0.91 1.62
CA ASP A 355 -13.31 -0.54 1.76
C ASP A 355 -12.59 -0.93 3.06
N ALA A 356 -11.51 -0.27 3.41
CA ALA A 356 -10.79 -0.52 4.66
C ALA A 356 -11.65 -0.28 5.89
N VAL A 357 -12.48 0.78 5.88
CA VAL A 357 -13.45 1.04 6.97
C VAL A 357 -14.49 -0.07 7.11
N ARG A 358 -14.93 -0.64 5.98
CA ARG A 358 -15.88 -1.78 5.99
C ARG A 358 -15.24 -3.09 6.41
N SER A 359 -13.97 -3.28 6.07
CA SER A 359 -13.20 -4.50 6.40
C SER A 359 -12.85 -4.59 7.88
N GLY A 360 -12.62 -3.45 8.54
CA GLY A 360 -12.35 -3.40 9.97
C GLY A 360 -11.21 -2.45 10.38
N ILE A 361 -11.03 -2.33 11.69
CA ILE A 361 -10.09 -1.35 12.25
C ILE A 361 -8.63 -1.64 11.88
N SER A 362 -8.26 -2.91 11.74
CA SER A 362 -6.89 -3.31 11.39
C SER A 362 -6.55 -2.93 9.96
N ASP A 363 -7.48 -3.14 9.01
CA ASP A 363 -7.30 -2.74 7.62
C ASP A 363 -7.24 -1.23 7.48
N LEU A 364 -8.06 -0.50 8.26
CA LEU A 364 -8.00 0.96 8.31
C LEU A 364 -6.64 1.45 8.84
N PHE A 365 -6.14 0.89 9.94
CA PHE A 365 -4.84 1.26 10.50
C PHE A 365 -3.68 0.88 9.58
N PHE A 366 -3.77 -0.27 8.91
CA PHE A 366 -2.80 -0.65 7.88
C PHE A 366 -2.73 0.39 6.76
N LEU A 367 -3.90 0.80 6.25
CA LEU A 367 -3.99 1.79 5.19
C LEU A 367 -3.49 3.17 5.64
N MET A 368 -3.85 3.59 6.86
CA MET A 368 -3.34 4.84 7.44
C MET A 368 -1.81 4.83 7.56
N ALA A 369 -1.23 3.73 8.06
CA ALA A 369 0.22 3.57 8.16
C ALA A 369 0.89 3.57 6.77
N PHE A 370 0.26 2.90 5.79
CA PHE A 370 0.73 2.89 4.40
C PHE A 370 0.73 4.30 3.79
N ILE A 371 -0.40 5.01 3.86
CA ILE A 371 -0.52 6.38 3.29
C ILE A 371 0.45 7.33 4.00
N SER A 372 0.57 7.23 5.33
CA SER A 372 1.51 8.05 6.11
C SER A 372 2.96 7.82 5.69
N LEU A 373 3.35 6.56 5.49
CA LEU A 373 4.68 6.22 4.96
C LEU A 373 4.91 6.88 3.59
N GLN A 374 3.93 6.77 2.70
CA GLN A 374 4.03 7.37 1.36
C GLN A 374 4.13 8.90 1.44
N LEU A 375 3.29 9.55 2.25
CA LEU A 375 3.37 11.00 2.47
C LEU A 375 4.74 11.43 3.00
N GLY A 376 5.30 10.68 3.95
CA GLY A 376 6.64 10.95 4.47
C GLY A 376 7.73 10.82 3.39
N ILE A 377 7.69 9.75 2.59
CA ILE A 377 8.67 9.51 1.52
C ILE A 377 8.54 10.58 0.43
N PHE A 378 7.33 10.81 -0.09
CA PHE A 378 7.13 11.75 -1.21
C PHE A 378 7.45 13.18 -0.82
N ASN A 379 7.11 13.60 0.42
CA ASN A 379 7.46 14.95 0.91
C ASN A 379 8.97 15.14 1.12
N LEU A 380 9.77 14.08 1.24
CA LEU A 380 11.24 14.17 1.28
C LEU A 380 11.89 14.18 -0.11
N LEU A 381 11.15 13.85 -1.18
CA LEU A 381 11.70 13.91 -2.53
C LEU A 381 12.00 15.38 -2.94
N PRO A 382 13.05 15.62 -3.72
CA PRO A 382 13.45 16.97 -4.14
C PRO A 382 12.51 17.53 -5.23
N ILE A 383 11.20 17.51 -4.95
CA ILE A 383 10.15 17.99 -5.85
C ILE A 383 9.76 19.40 -5.38
N PRO A 384 9.86 20.43 -6.24
CA PRO A 384 9.38 21.77 -5.91
C PRO A 384 7.90 21.74 -5.46
N ALA A 385 7.55 22.61 -4.53
CA ALA A 385 6.26 22.68 -3.82
C ALA A 385 6.04 21.62 -2.72
N LEU A 386 6.95 20.65 -2.53
CA LEU A 386 7.00 19.77 -1.37
C LEU A 386 8.16 20.16 -0.44
N ASP A 387 8.17 19.67 0.80
CA ASP A 387 9.22 19.98 1.78
C ASP A 387 10.62 19.63 1.27
N GLY A 388 10.77 18.51 0.58
CA GLY A 388 12.02 18.08 -0.05
C GLY A 388 12.55 19.08 -1.08
N GLY A 389 11.67 19.78 -1.80
CA GLY A 389 12.05 20.88 -2.68
C GLY A 389 12.61 22.08 -1.89
N HIS A 390 11.97 22.43 -0.78
CA HIS A 390 12.48 23.48 0.11
C HIS A 390 13.81 23.08 0.76
N ILE A 391 13.95 21.82 1.18
CA ILE A 391 15.20 21.25 1.70
C ILE A 391 16.31 21.38 0.65
N LEU A 392 16.04 20.99 -0.61
CA LEU A 392 16.99 21.11 -1.71
C LEU A 392 17.42 22.57 -1.91
N MET A 393 16.49 23.52 -1.90
CA MET A 393 16.81 24.96 -2.02
C MET A 393 17.73 25.42 -0.90
N LEU A 394 17.46 25.05 0.36
CA LEU A 394 18.34 25.39 1.49
C LEU A 394 19.74 24.77 1.39
N LEU A 395 19.83 23.54 0.86
CA LEU A 395 21.13 22.90 0.61
C LEU A 395 21.93 23.64 -0.48
N LEU A 396 21.24 24.09 -1.54
CA LEU A 396 21.86 24.90 -2.60
C LEU A 396 22.33 26.27 -2.06
N GLU A 397 21.54 26.93 -1.17
CA GLU A 397 21.97 28.16 -0.48
C GLU A 397 23.25 27.95 0.36
N LYS A 398 23.30 26.82 1.07
CA LYS A 398 24.48 26.45 1.86
C LYS A 398 25.72 26.25 0.99
N ILE A 399 25.59 25.60 -0.16
CA ILE A 399 26.71 25.38 -1.10
C ILE A 399 27.13 26.70 -1.75
N LYS A 400 26.17 27.53 -2.14
CA LYS A 400 26.41 28.84 -2.75
C LYS A 400 27.00 29.86 -1.77
N GLY A 401 26.75 29.70 -0.46
CA GLY A 401 27.19 30.65 0.57
C GLY A 401 26.35 31.93 0.65
N SER A 402 25.22 32.01 -0.08
CA SER A 402 24.29 33.14 -0.07
C SER A 402 22.86 32.68 -0.37
N PRO A 403 21.84 33.40 0.14
CA PRO A 403 20.45 33.08 -0.16
C PRO A 403 20.16 33.07 -1.65
N LEU A 404 19.23 32.20 -2.07
CA LEU A 404 18.69 32.24 -3.41
C LEU A 404 17.78 33.46 -3.56
N SER A 405 17.77 34.06 -4.76
CA SER A 405 16.89 35.19 -5.03
C SER A 405 15.42 34.77 -4.91
N ILE A 406 14.60 35.69 -4.46
CA ILE A 406 13.15 35.54 -4.31
C ILE A 406 12.53 35.02 -5.61
N ALA A 407 12.89 35.63 -6.74
CA ALA A 407 12.38 35.25 -8.05
C ALA A 407 12.69 33.77 -8.43
N ILE A 408 13.85 33.24 -8.01
CA ILE A 408 14.18 31.83 -8.24
C ILE A 408 13.29 30.94 -7.36
N ARG A 409 13.11 31.27 -6.08
CA ARG A 409 12.28 30.48 -5.16
C ARG A 409 10.83 30.44 -5.64
N GLU A 410 10.24 31.59 -5.94
CA GLU A 410 8.85 31.70 -6.41
C GLU A 410 8.63 30.98 -7.74
N ARG A 411 9.52 31.17 -8.73
CA ARG A 411 9.41 30.47 -10.03
C ARG A 411 9.50 28.97 -9.87
N THR A 412 10.45 28.48 -9.07
CA THR A 412 10.61 27.04 -8.84
C THR A 412 9.38 26.45 -8.15
N GLN A 413 8.82 27.16 -7.16
CA GLN A 413 7.58 26.72 -6.49
C GLN A 413 6.39 26.74 -7.45
N MET A 414 6.23 27.79 -8.25
CA MET A 414 5.14 27.91 -9.24
C MET A 414 5.19 26.76 -10.25
N ILE A 415 6.39 26.43 -10.77
CA ILE A 415 6.56 25.31 -11.70
C ILE A 415 6.20 24.01 -11.02
N GLY A 416 6.71 23.75 -9.81
CA GLY A 416 6.43 22.54 -9.05
C GLY A 416 4.94 22.38 -8.76
N PHE A 417 4.29 23.44 -8.31
CA PHE A 417 2.84 23.44 -8.03
C PHE A 417 2.01 23.20 -9.30
N SER A 418 2.39 23.82 -10.42
CA SER A 418 1.72 23.60 -11.71
C SER A 418 1.84 22.15 -12.18
N VAL A 419 3.03 21.54 -12.04
CA VAL A 419 3.24 20.13 -12.37
C VAL A 419 2.39 19.23 -11.48
N LEU A 420 2.33 19.48 -10.16
CA LEU A 420 1.50 18.71 -9.24
C LEU A 420 0.01 18.83 -9.57
N ILE A 421 -0.48 20.03 -9.90
CA ILE A 421 -1.89 20.23 -10.31
C ILE A 421 -2.17 19.46 -11.62
N CYS A 422 -1.30 19.56 -12.62
CA CYS A 422 -1.48 18.83 -13.87
C CYS A 422 -1.50 17.32 -13.63
N LEU A 423 -0.57 16.81 -12.82
CA LEU A 423 -0.53 15.39 -12.44
C LEU A 423 -1.82 14.98 -11.70
N MET A 424 -2.28 15.77 -10.74
CA MET A 424 -3.49 15.50 -9.98
C MET A 424 -4.73 15.46 -10.89
N ILE A 425 -4.86 16.41 -11.81
CA ILE A 425 -5.95 16.42 -12.80
C ILE A 425 -5.87 15.18 -13.69
N PHE A 426 -4.68 14.86 -14.20
CA PHE A 426 -4.46 13.70 -15.05
C PHE A 426 -4.83 12.39 -14.35
N VAL A 427 -4.32 12.15 -13.12
CA VAL A 427 -4.58 10.93 -12.37
C VAL A 427 -6.06 10.85 -11.95
N THR A 428 -6.68 11.99 -11.58
CA THR A 428 -8.13 12.02 -11.27
C THR A 428 -8.97 11.70 -12.50
N TRP A 429 -8.59 12.23 -13.67
CA TRP A 429 -9.22 11.87 -14.93
C TRP A 429 -9.11 10.39 -15.24
N ASN A 430 -7.90 9.82 -15.07
CA ASN A 430 -7.66 8.40 -15.25
C ASN A 430 -8.50 7.54 -14.30
N ASP A 431 -8.63 7.97 -13.01
CA ASP A 431 -9.53 7.31 -12.06
C ASP A 431 -10.98 7.29 -12.56
N LEU A 432 -11.49 8.44 -13.03
CA LEU A 432 -12.88 8.56 -13.52
C LEU A 432 -13.13 7.72 -14.77
N VAL A 433 -12.19 7.72 -15.72
CA VAL A 433 -12.29 6.89 -16.93
C VAL A 433 -12.27 5.41 -16.59
N SER A 434 -11.47 5.00 -15.60
CA SER A 434 -11.42 3.61 -15.14
C SER A 434 -12.69 3.13 -14.42
N LEU A 435 -13.59 4.06 -14.05
CA LEU A 435 -14.87 3.77 -13.38
C LEU A 435 -16.07 3.76 -14.34
N MET A 436 -15.88 4.26 -15.57
CA MET A 436 -16.88 4.27 -16.64
C MET A 436 -16.79 2.97 -17.48
#